data_9e2fa5d5b6b402b8dc66081c1a6ded7d
#
_entry.id   9e2fa5d5b6b402b8dc66081c1a6ded7d
#
_cell.length_a   1.000
_cell.length_b   1.000
_cell.length_c   1.000
_cell.angle_alpha   90.00
_cell.angle_beta   90.00
_cell.angle_gamma   90.00
#
_symmetry.space_group_name_H-M   'P 1'
#
loop_
_entity.id
_entity.type
_entity.pdbx_description
1 polymer ?
#
loop_
_entity_poly.entity_id
_entity_poly.type
_entity_poly.pdbx_seq_one_letter_code
_entity_poly.pdbx_strand_id
1 'polypeptide(L)'
;MIYGIGMIDSALAWDYASALLQNEFLDMVLKVVNGIQVTEENIAYDVIKEVGPAGEFITHEHTLKNFNKMSQTTLMDRRSRDQWEASGSPDIVEKAYEKSLDILENAKPEPRPEKVQKELDSIYAEFEKRIEERKAREASEKK
;
A
#
# COMPACT_ATOMS: atom_id res chain seq x y z
N MET A 1 -7.02 10.80 -8.51
CA MET A 1 -7.43 9.42 -8.86
C MET A 1 -6.17 8.57 -8.90
N ILE A 2 -6.18 7.41 -8.26
CA ILE A 2 -5.08 6.45 -8.29
C ILE A 2 -5.52 5.34 -9.23
N TYR A 3 -4.66 4.98 -10.18
CA TYR A 3 -4.99 4.00 -11.20
C TYR A 3 -3.78 3.12 -11.53
N GLY A 4 -4.01 1.84 -11.79
CA GLY A 4 -3.01 0.92 -12.33
C GLY A 4 -2.03 0.32 -11.31
N ILE A 5 -2.33 0.35 -10.00
CA ILE A 5 -1.47 -0.30 -8.99
C ILE A 5 -1.34 -1.79 -9.31
N GLY A 6 -0.10 -2.29 -9.34
CA GLY A 6 0.22 -3.68 -9.65
C GLY A 6 0.17 -4.04 -11.14
N MET A 7 -0.28 -3.13 -12.00
CA MET A 7 -0.31 -3.38 -13.44
C MET A 7 1.10 -3.30 -14.04
N ILE A 8 1.43 -4.29 -14.86
CA ILE A 8 2.65 -4.37 -15.64
C ILE A 8 2.31 -4.69 -17.09
N ASP A 9 3.28 -4.57 -17.98
CA ASP A 9 3.14 -4.86 -19.41
C ASP A 9 1.92 -4.15 -20.04
N SER A 10 1.87 -2.83 -19.91
CA SER A 10 0.76 -2.00 -20.43
C SER A 10 -0.65 -2.45 -19.98
N ALA A 11 -0.75 -2.88 -18.73
CA ALA A 11 -1.97 -3.41 -18.10
C ALA A 11 -2.43 -4.80 -18.63
N LEU A 12 -1.55 -5.54 -19.29
CA LEU A 12 -1.82 -6.90 -19.74
C LEU A 12 -1.62 -7.94 -18.62
N ALA A 13 -0.80 -7.61 -17.62
CA ALA A 13 -0.56 -8.45 -16.47
C ALA A 13 -0.70 -7.66 -15.17
N TRP A 14 -0.87 -8.38 -14.07
CA TRP A 14 -0.90 -7.82 -12.73
C TRP A 14 0.04 -8.63 -11.82
N ASP A 15 0.86 -7.92 -11.03
CA ASP A 15 1.90 -8.52 -10.21
C ASP A 15 1.75 -8.09 -8.73
N TYR A 16 1.80 -9.05 -7.82
CA TYR A 16 1.63 -8.85 -6.39
C TYR A 16 2.76 -8.03 -5.76
N ALA A 17 4.01 -8.32 -6.13
CA ALA A 17 5.17 -7.60 -5.61
C ALA A 17 5.14 -6.14 -6.08
N SER A 18 4.83 -5.91 -7.36
CA SER A 18 4.63 -4.58 -7.93
C SER A 18 3.51 -3.82 -7.21
N ALA A 19 2.40 -4.48 -6.88
CA ALA A 19 1.30 -3.86 -6.16
C ALA A 19 1.72 -3.37 -4.77
N LEU A 20 2.48 -4.17 -4.02
CA LEU A 20 2.98 -3.80 -2.69
C LEU A 20 3.98 -2.63 -2.76
N LEU A 21 4.93 -2.68 -3.70
CA LEU A 21 5.90 -1.61 -3.90
C LEU A 21 5.22 -0.29 -4.29
N GLN A 22 4.31 -0.35 -5.23
CA GLN A 22 3.57 0.83 -5.68
C GLN A 22 2.67 1.40 -4.59
N ASN A 23 2.14 0.58 -3.68
CA ASN A 23 1.40 1.05 -2.52
C ASN A 23 2.30 1.85 -1.55
N GLU A 24 3.54 1.40 -1.29
CA GLU A 24 4.49 2.20 -0.50
C GLU A 24 4.89 3.52 -1.19
N PHE A 25 5.10 3.50 -2.52
CA PHE A 25 5.34 4.72 -3.27
C PHE A 25 4.16 5.69 -3.20
N LEU A 26 2.94 5.15 -3.25
CA LEU A 26 1.73 5.95 -3.13
C LEU A 26 1.65 6.68 -1.79
N ASP A 27 1.98 6.01 -0.69
CA ASP A 27 2.00 6.65 0.63
C ASP A 27 2.96 7.84 0.67
N MET A 28 4.12 7.74 0.01
CA MET A 28 5.05 8.85 -0.09
C MET A 28 4.51 9.98 -0.98
N VAL A 29 3.91 9.64 -2.11
CA VAL A 29 3.28 10.63 -3.02
C VAL A 29 2.14 11.35 -2.29
N LEU A 30 1.30 10.63 -1.56
CA LEU A 30 0.20 11.23 -0.80
C LEU A 30 0.70 12.16 0.30
N LYS A 31 1.82 11.86 0.94
CA LYS A 31 2.45 12.79 1.90
C LYS A 31 2.81 14.13 1.24
N VAL A 32 3.35 14.08 0.03
CA VAL A 32 3.69 15.30 -0.73
C VAL A 32 2.43 16.04 -1.19
N VAL A 33 1.46 15.31 -1.74
CA VAL A 33 0.20 15.89 -2.24
C VAL A 33 -0.61 16.55 -1.14
N ASN A 34 -0.67 15.94 0.04
CA ASN A 34 -1.37 16.49 1.20
C ASN A 34 -0.67 17.72 1.80
N GLY A 35 0.60 17.93 1.42
CA GLY A 35 1.39 19.06 1.89
C GLY A 35 1.72 19.02 3.39
N ILE A 36 2.30 20.11 3.86
CA ILE A 36 2.63 20.31 5.28
C ILE A 36 1.56 21.23 5.87
N GLN A 37 0.92 20.79 6.94
CA GLN A 37 -0.03 21.62 7.66
C GLN A 37 0.72 22.72 8.42
N VAL A 38 0.39 23.97 8.10
CA VAL A 38 0.97 25.14 8.78
C VAL A 38 0.09 25.49 9.98
N THR A 39 0.50 24.99 11.15
CA THR A 39 -0.14 25.24 12.45
C THR A 39 0.92 25.72 13.44
N GLU A 40 0.53 26.37 14.52
CA GLU A 40 1.45 26.77 15.59
C GLU A 40 2.26 25.56 16.13
N GLU A 41 1.61 24.42 16.29
CA GLU A 41 2.28 23.17 16.72
C GLU A 41 3.34 22.70 15.71
N ASN A 42 3.05 22.76 14.40
CA ASN A 42 3.98 22.30 13.37
C ASN A 42 5.10 23.32 13.09
N ILE A 43 4.84 24.62 13.27
CA ILE A 43 5.87 25.68 13.22
C ILE A 43 6.85 25.51 14.36
N ALA A 44 6.39 25.02 15.52
CA ALA A 44 7.19 24.70 16.69
C ALA A 44 8.10 25.84 17.16
N TYR A 45 7.63 27.10 17.10
CA TYR A 45 8.41 28.27 17.47
C TYR A 45 8.96 28.19 18.89
N ASP A 46 8.12 27.78 19.86
CA ASP A 46 8.52 27.67 21.27
C ASP A 46 9.60 26.61 21.46
N VAL A 47 9.53 25.49 20.73
CA VAL A 47 10.56 24.45 20.74
C VAL A 47 11.88 24.99 20.19
N ILE A 48 11.84 25.73 19.09
CA ILE A 48 13.03 26.35 18.49
C ILE A 48 13.66 27.33 19.49
N LYS A 49 12.85 28.12 20.19
CA LYS A 49 13.30 29.06 21.20
C LYS A 49 13.90 28.39 22.43
N GLU A 50 13.30 27.29 22.88
CA GLU A 50 13.75 26.51 24.03
C GLU A 50 15.12 25.84 23.74
N VAL A 51 15.23 25.18 22.58
CA VAL A 51 16.45 24.46 22.17
C VAL A 51 17.59 25.45 21.90
N GLY A 52 17.28 26.59 21.29
CA GLY A 52 18.24 27.67 21.03
C GLY A 52 19.28 27.35 19.95
N PRO A 53 20.20 28.30 19.69
CA PRO A 53 21.26 28.13 18.70
C PRO A 53 22.22 27.00 19.09
N ALA A 54 22.60 26.16 18.10
CA ALA A 54 23.46 24.97 18.27
C ALA A 54 22.94 23.89 19.20
N GLY A 55 21.68 23.97 19.62
CA GLY A 55 21.04 22.93 20.43
C GLY A 55 20.59 21.72 19.58
N GLU A 56 20.25 20.62 20.26
CA GLU A 56 19.87 19.36 19.65
C GLU A 56 18.35 19.13 19.75
N PHE A 57 17.72 18.77 18.62
CA PHE A 57 16.29 18.52 18.55
C PHE A 57 15.93 17.02 18.63
N ILE A 58 16.88 16.10 18.44
CA ILE A 58 16.61 14.65 18.35
C ILE A 58 15.96 14.11 19.61
N THR A 59 16.44 14.55 20.77
CA THR A 59 15.95 14.11 22.08
C THR A 59 14.74 14.88 22.58
N HIS A 60 14.33 15.92 21.88
CA HIS A 60 13.21 16.76 22.29
C HIS A 60 11.85 16.02 22.13
N GLU A 61 10.95 16.18 23.09
CA GLU A 61 9.63 15.53 23.09
C GLU A 61 8.84 15.82 21.81
N HIS A 62 8.90 17.04 21.27
CA HIS A 62 8.26 17.42 20.02
C HIS A 62 8.73 16.54 18.85
N THR A 63 10.03 16.25 18.75
CA THR A 63 10.57 15.37 17.72
C THR A 63 10.07 13.95 17.86
N LEU A 64 10.09 13.41 19.07
CA LEU A 64 9.55 12.07 19.36
C LEU A 64 8.07 11.95 19.01
N LYS A 65 7.26 12.94 19.39
CA LYS A 65 5.81 12.98 19.08
C LYS A 65 5.51 13.04 17.59
N ASN A 66 6.38 13.70 16.81
CA ASN A 66 6.20 13.90 15.38
C ASN A 66 6.97 12.90 14.51
N PHE A 67 7.79 12.03 15.09
CA PHE A 67 8.61 11.07 14.37
C PHE A 67 7.82 10.20 13.39
N ASN A 68 6.63 9.75 13.80
CA ASN A 68 5.75 8.91 12.98
C ASN A 68 4.98 9.67 11.89
N LYS A 69 5.08 11.01 11.84
CA LYS A 69 4.48 11.79 10.75
C LYS A 69 5.24 11.64 9.42
N MET A 70 6.46 11.12 9.44
CA MET A 70 7.19 10.72 8.23
C MET A 70 6.56 9.48 7.60
N SER A 71 6.75 9.30 6.29
CA SER A 71 6.34 8.06 5.64
C SER A 71 7.10 6.86 6.21
N GLN A 72 6.37 5.85 6.66
CA GLN A 72 6.93 4.62 7.22
C GLN A 72 6.97 3.56 6.12
N THR A 73 8.15 3.33 5.53
CA THR A 73 8.34 2.29 4.52
C THR A 73 8.77 0.99 5.19
N THR A 74 8.28 -0.14 4.71
CA THR A 74 8.61 -1.48 5.22
C THR A 74 9.45 -2.28 4.23
N LEU A 75 9.27 -2.04 2.94
CA LEU A 75 10.01 -2.70 1.86
C LEU A 75 11.26 -1.93 1.48
N MET A 76 11.13 -0.59 1.37
CA MET A 76 12.28 0.26 1.02
C MET A 76 13.32 0.30 2.12
N ASP A 77 14.55 0.10 1.73
CA ASP A 77 15.70 0.24 2.61
C ASP A 77 16.14 1.71 2.66
N ARG A 78 16.17 2.27 3.87
CA ARG A 78 16.62 3.65 4.13
C ARG A 78 17.94 3.72 4.87
N ARG A 79 18.62 2.58 5.04
CA ARG A 79 19.96 2.52 5.63
C ARG A 79 20.99 3.15 4.69
N SER A 80 22.18 3.43 5.23
CA SER A 80 23.31 3.81 4.38
C SER A 80 23.69 2.67 3.43
N ARG A 81 24.38 2.99 2.33
CA ARG A 81 24.82 1.98 1.37
C ARG A 81 25.67 0.89 2.04
N ASP A 82 26.60 1.28 2.89
CA ASP A 82 27.49 0.34 3.59
C ASP A 82 26.70 -0.63 4.48
N GLN A 83 25.68 -0.13 5.18
CA GLN A 83 24.80 -0.97 6.01
C GLN A 83 23.94 -1.92 5.18
N TRP A 84 23.45 -1.47 4.02
CA TRP A 84 22.70 -2.29 3.11
C TRP A 84 23.58 -3.40 2.52
N GLU A 85 24.80 -3.08 2.06
CA GLU A 85 25.78 -4.05 1.54
C GLU A 85 26.18 -5.05 2.62
N ALA A 86 26.46 -4.60 3.85
CA ALA A 86 26.79 -5.46 4.98
C ALA A 86 25.66 -6.42 5.38
N SER A 87 24.41 -6.09 5.03
CA SER A 87 23.24 -6.96 5.28
C SER A 87 22.95 -7.95 4.15
N GLY A 88 23.82 -8.06 3.14
CA GLY A 88 23.67 -8.98 2.02
C GLY A 88 22.96 -8.38 0.80
N SER A 89 22.85 -7.04 0.73
CA SER A 89 22.25 -6.32 -0.43
C SER A 89 20.87 -6.84 -0.83
N PRO A 90 19.91 -6.93 0.10
CA PRO A 90 18.61 -7.54 -0.17
C PRO A 90 17.88 -6.82 -1.31
N ASP A 91 17.38 -7.60 -2.27
CA ASP A 91 16.57 -7.07 -3.38
C ASP A 91 15.17 -6.69 -2.89
N ILE A 92 14.69 -5.51 -3.30
CA ILE A 92 13.39 -5.00 -2.88
C ILE A 92 12.23 -5.77 -3.53
N VAL A 93 12.42 -6.29 -4.73
CA VAL A 93 11.39 -7.06 -5.45
C VAL A 93 11.23 -8.43 -4.78
N GLU A 94 12.33 -9.09 -4.41
CA GLU A 94 12.31 -10.35 -3.67
C GLU A 94 11.60 -10.19 -2.34
N LYS A 95 11.93 -9.15 -1.57
CA LYS A 95 11.24 -8.82 -0.30
C LYS A 95 9.75 -8.57 -0.48
N ALA A 96 9.37 -7.85 -1.54
CA ALA A 96 7.98 -7.59 -1.84
C ALA A 96 7.23 -8.86 -2.24
N TYR A 97 7.88 -9.74 -2.98
CA TYR A 97 7.32 -11.02 -3.37
C TYR A 97 7.11 -11.94 -2.16
N GLU A 98 8.10 -12.12 -1.31
CA GLU A 98 7.98 -12.88 -0.06
C GLU A 98 6.84 -12.35 0.82
N LYS A 99 6.77 -11.01 0.99
CA LYS A 99 5.69 -10.39 1.74
C LYS A 99 4.32 -10.59 1.10
N SER A 100 4.24 -10.61 -0.22
CA SER A 100 2.98 -10.88 -0.92
C SER A 100 2.49 -12.31 -0.68
N LEU A 101 3.39 -13.28 -0.69
CA LEU A 101 3.06 -14.68 -0.37
C LEU A 101 2.59 -14.82 1.09
N ASP A 102 3.28 -14.19 2.03
CA ASP A 102 2.86 -14.17 3.43
C ASP A 102 1.44 -13.57 3.61
N ILE A 103 1.15 -12.47 2.92
CA ILE A 103 -0.20 -11.86 2.96
C ILE A 103 -1.24 -12.82 2.38
N LEU A 104 -0.97 -13.45 1.25
CA LEU A 104 -1.90 -14.39 0.61
C LEU A 104 -2.19 -15.61 1.50
N GLU A 105 -1.19 -16.09 2.23
CA GLU A 105 -1.33 -17.25 3.12
C GLU A 105 -1.99 -16.89 4.45
N ASN A 106 -1.62 -15.77 5.06
CA ASN A 106 -1.93 -15.47 6.45
C ASN A 106 -2.99 -14.39 6.64
N ALA A 107 -3.25 -13.52 5.65
CA ALA A 107 -4.24 -12.47 5.79
C ALA A 107 -5.66 -13.05 5.79
N LYS A 108 -6.40 -12.75 6.86
CA LYS A 108 -7.81 -13.08 6.99
C LYS A 108 -8.61 -11.80 6.90
N PRO A 109 -9.22 -11.50 5.73
CA PRO A 109 -10.08 -10.34 5.61
C PRO A 109 -11.27 -10.45 6.58
N GLU A 110 -11.72 -9.32 7.09
CA GLU A 110 -12.93 -9.30 7.90
C GLU A 110 -14.10 -9.90 7.12
N PRO A 111 -14.87 -10.83 7.73
CA PRO A 111 -16.02 -11.41 7.07
C PRO A 111 -17.07 -10.34 6.77
N ARG A 112 -17.62 -10.38 5.58
CA ARG A 112 -18.72 -9.48 5.22
C ARG A 112 -19.96 -9.78 6.06
N PRO A 113 -20.82 -8.79 6.34
CA PRO A 113 -22.13 -9.06 6.95
C PRO A 113 -22.88 -10.15 6.17
N GLU A 114 -23.46 -11.10 6.88
CA GLU A 114 -24.12 -12.28 6.27
C GLU A 114 -25.17 -11.92 5.20
N LYS A 115 -25.92 -10.83 5.43
CA LYS A 115 -26.89 -10.31 4.46
C LYS A 115 -26.22 -9.92 3.15
N VAL A 116 -25.10 -9.24 3.21
CA VAL A 116 -24.34 -8.80 2.01
C VAL A 116 -23.76 -10.00 1.28
N GLN A 117 -23.25 -11.00 2.03
CA GLN A 117 -22.71 -12.21 1.41
C GLN A 117 -23.78 -12.98 0.67
N LYS A 118 -24.97 -13.18 1.26
CA LYS A 118 -26.10 -13.83 0.59
C LYS A 118 -26.58 -13.12 -0.67
N GLU A 119 -26.59 -11.79 -0.64
CA GLU A 119 -26.95 -10.99 -1.81
C GLU A 119 -25.92 -11.14 -2.94
N LEU A 120 -24.63 -11.12 -2.60
CA LEU A 120 -23.56 -11.38 -3.58
C LEU A 120 -23.65 -12.79 -4.16
N ASP A 121 -23.84 -13.80 -3.34
CA ASP A 121 -23.96 -15.20 -3.79
C ASP A 121 -25.16 -15.36 -4.76
N SER A 122 -26.27 -14.69 -4.48
CA SER A 122 -27.45 -14.65 -5.39
C SER A 122 -27.12 -14.00 -6.74
N ILE A 123 -26.38 -12.87 -6.73
CA ILE A 123 -25.97 -12.17 -7.95
C ILE A 123 -25.02 -13.06 -8.77
N TYR A 124 -24.05 -13.72 -8.13
CA TYR A 124 -23.14 -14.64 -8.81
C TYR A 124 -23.89 -15.80 -9.45
N ALA A 125 -24.78 -16.45 -8.72
CA ALA A 125 -25.57 -17.58 -9.24
C ALA A 125 -26.45 -17.18 -10.45
N GLU A 126 -27.06 -16.00 -10.39
CA GLU A 126 -27.83 -15.48 -11.54
C GLU A 126 -26.93 -15.18 -12.75
N PHE A 127 -25.75 -14.62 -12.52
CA PHE A 127 -24.79 -14.33 -13.58
C PHE A 127 -24.28 -15.62 -14.24
N GLU A 128 -23.89 -16.62 -13.47
CA GLU A 128 -23.45 -17.93 -13.98
C GLU A 128 -24.53 -18.57 -14.85
N LYS A 129 -25.79 -18.58 -14.39
CA LYS A 129 -26.92 -19.08 -15.16
C LYS A 129 -27.08 -18.37 -16.49
N ARG A 130 -26.97 -17.04 -16.51
CA ARG A 130 -27.03 -16.25 -17.76
C ARG A 130 -25.88 -16.58 -18.72
N ILE A 131 -24.68 -16.83 -18.19
CA ILE A 131 -23.53 -17.24 -19.02
C ILE A 131 -23.76 -18.61 -19.64
N GLU A 132 -24.27 -19.57 -18.87
CA GLU A 132 -24.60 -20.91 -19.37
C GLU A 132 -25.67 -20.87 -20.46
N GLU A 133 -26.76 -20.13 -20.23
CA GLU A 133 -27.83 -19.93 -21.20
C GLU A 133 -27.31 -19.29 -22.51
N ARG A 134 -26.40 -18.30 -22.39
CA ARG A 134 -25.77 -17.66 -23.57
C ARG A 134 -24.91 -18.66 -24.34
N LYS A 135 -24.05 -19.41 -23.64
CA LYS A 135 -23.19 -20.43 -24.27
C LYS A 135 -24.03 -21.51 -24.98
N ALA A 136 -25.12 -21.95 -24.37
CA ALA A 136 -26.03 -22.92 -24.97
C ALA A 136 -26.69 -22.37 -26.25
N ARG A 137 -27.11 -21.10 -26.25
CA ARG A 137 -27.69 -20.43 -27.45
C ARG A 137 -26.65 -20.34 -28.56
N GLU A 138 -25.44 -19.82 -28.26
CA GLU A 138 -24.37 -19.71 -29.25
C GLU A 138 -23.94 -21.08 -29.82
N ALA A 139 -24.00 -22.14 -29.03
CA ALA A 139 -23.73 -23.49 -29.51
C ALA A 139 -24.86 -24.04 -30.42
N SER A 140 -26.09 -23.64 -30.21
CA SER A 140 -27.22 -24.05 -31.06
C SER A 140 -27.27 -23.30 -32.41
N GLU A 141 -26.78 -22.04 -32.44
CA GLU A 141 -26.71 -21.24 -33.66
C GLU A 141 -25.56 -21.62 -34.61
N LYS A 142 -24.56 -22.35 -34.11
CA LYS A 142 -23.42 -22.83 -34.90
C LYS A 142 -23.62 -24.22 -35.53
N LYS A 143 -24.79 -24.80 -35.35
CA LYS A 143 -25.19 -26.06 -36.00
C LYS A 143 -26.11 -25.80 -37.16
#